data_87fea901317b56f4dfd99ddfe7510b1d
#
_entry.id   87fea901317b56f4dfd99ddfe7510b1d
#
_cell.length_a   1.000
_cell.length_b   1.000
_cell.length_c   1.000
_cell.angle_alpha   90.00
_cell.angle_beta   90.00
_cell.angle_gamma   90.00
#
_symmetry.space_group_name_H-M   'P 1'
#
loop_
_entity.id
_entity.type
_entity.pdbx_description
1 polymer ?
#
loop_
_entity_poly.entity_id
_entity_poly.type
_entity_poly.pdbx_seq_one_letter_code
_entity_poly.pdbx_strand_id
1 'polypeptide(L)'
;MEKLIDRLSAVVAEAFSAAGYDAACGRVTVSNRPDLCEFQCNGAMPAAKQHHKAPLVIAQDVVDRLQDGSVFASAEAVKPGFINLRVQPAYLAAHLEQMRQSERLGVTGERKPRGVVLDYGGPNVAKPLHIGHLRSAIIGESIKRIYRYFGDNVVGDIHLGDWGLQIGLIIAELERRKPDLPYFDESFTGPYPEEAPFTISELEEIYPTASARSKEDEPFAARAHEITFAVQQRRPGYYALWRHIMQVSVADLRKNYDNLNVSFDVWKGESDAQPYIPPMLEKLKAEGVLVESEGALVVPVAEEGDRKELPPCILVKSDGATLYATTDLATIVQRMEDYHPDKLLYLTDKRQSLHFEQVFRTARKGHLVPPETELQHIGFGTMNGKDGKPFKTRAGGVMRLETLIADIVTYVTDKIRENQAVPEDELDATARCIAIAALKYGDLSNLATKDYIFDLERFAAFEGNTGPYLLYTIVRIKSILNRCGGEGNWAMAPADSESAKALQLELAQMPDALQMAYRDSAPNVICAYAYELAGAVNRFYHETRILAEPDKQKQAGYLALIRLARRALEECIDLLGFSAPDRM
;
A
#
# COMPACT_ATOMS: atom_id res chain seq x y z
N MET A 1 -6.37 -22.33 -4.35
CA MET A 1 -5.99 -23.60 -3.69
C MET A 1 -6.28 -23.47 -2.20
N GLU A 2 -6.75 -24.53 -1.55
CA GLU A 2 -6.92 -24.52 -0.09
C GLU A 2 -5.57 -24.37 0.61
N LYS A 3 -5.51 -23.54 1.65
CA LYS A 3 -4.28 -23.27 2.41
C LYS A 3 -3.82 -24.51 3.16
N LEU A 4 -2.51 -24.62 3.39
CA LEU A 4 -1.97 -25.75 4.15
C LEU A 4 -2.62 -25.85 5.54
N ILE A 5 -2.72 -24.72 6.26
CA ILE A 5 -3.27 -24.70 7.62
C ILE A 5 -4.75 -25.13 7.68
N ASP A 6 -5.54 -24.82 6.66
CA ASP A 6 -6.95 -25.22 6.58
C ASP A 6 -7.06 -26.72 6.32
N ARG A 7 -6.23 -27.27 5.41
CA ARG A 7 -6.15 -28.72 5.17
C ARG A 7 -5.75 -29.48 6.42
N LEU A 8 -4.72 -29.00 7.14
CA LEU A 8 -4.30 -29.63 8.40
C LEU A 8 -5.40 -29.55 9.46
N SER A 9 -6.10 -28.44 9.53
CA SER A 9 -7.23 -28.26 10.46
C SER A 9 -8.39 -29.21 10.12
N ALA A 10 -8.68 -29.44 8.84
CA ALA A 10 -9.71 -30.39 8.43
C ALA A 10 -9.38 -31.82 8.87
N VAL A 11 -8.12 -32.26 8.68
CA VAL A 11 -7.67 -33.61 9.12
C VAL A 11 -7.77 -33.77 10.63
N VAL A 12 -7.38 -32.73 11.41
CA VAL A 12 -7.45 -32.77 12.87
C VAL A 12 -8.92 -32.72 13.34
N ALA A 13 -9.78 -31.95 12.65
CA ALA A 13 -11.22 -31.90 12.93
C ALA A 13 -11.92 -33.26 12.72
N GLU A 14 -11.54 -33.99 11.64
CA GLU A 14 -12.00 -35.36 11.43
C GLU A 14 -11.54 -36.30 12.54
N ALA A 15 -10.31 -36.15 13.03
CA ALA A 15 -9.79 -36.94 14.13
C ALA A 15 -10.53 -36.66 15.46
N PHE A 16 -10.89 -35.39 15.74
CA PHE A 16 -11.76 -35.04 16.88
C PHE A 16 -13.13 -35.71 16.77
N SER A 17 -13.77 -35.64 15.59
CA SER A 17 -15.04 -36.28 15.33
C SER A 17 -14.98 -37.79 15.51
N ALA A 18 -13.94 -38.45 14.96
CA ALA A 18 -13.73 -39.88 15.07
C ALA A 18 -13.46 -40.34 16.52
N ALA A 19 -12.93 -39.45 17.35
CA ALA A 19 -12.73 -39.68 18.80
C ALA A 19 -13.99 -39.35 19.65
N GLY A 20 -15.07 -38.88 19.02
CA GLY A 20 -16.34 -38.53 19.69
C GLY A 20 -16.39 -37.12 20.27
N TYR A 21 -15.57 -36.23 19.76
CA TYR A 21 -15.51 -34.81 20.18
C TYR A 21 -15.97 -33.90 19.05
N ASP A 22 -16.20 -32.60 19.38
CA ASP A 22 -16.63 -31.60 18.40
C ASP A 22 -15.51 -31.30 17.38
N ALA A 23 -15.81 -31.41 16.08
CA ALA A 23 -14.92 -31.07 14.98
C ALA A 23 -14.39 -29.62 15.05
N ALA A 24 -15.17 -28.68 15.60
CA ALA A 24 -14.76 -27.29 15.76
C ALA A 24 -13.50 -27.12 16.65
N CYS A 25 -13.19 -28.14 17.46
CA CYS A 25 -11.95 -28.19 18.26
C CYS A 25 -10.69 -28.48 17.42
N GLY A 26 -10.81 -28.91 16.16
CA GLY A 26 -9.72 -29.33 15.30
C GLY A 26 -8.89 -28.20 14.69
N ARG A 27 -9.08 -26.95 15.07
CA ARG A 27 -8.35 -25.81 14.52
C ARG A 27 -6.85 -25.90 14.84
N VAL A 28 -6.04 -25.88 13.80
CA VAL A 28 -4.58 -25.89 13.84
C VAL A 28 -4.04 -24.45 13.71
N THR A 29 -2.93 -24.17 14.37
CA THR A 29 -2.19 -22.91 14.28
C THR A 29 -0.71 -23.18 14.06
N VAL A 30 0.03 -22.23 13.47
CA VAL A 30 1.48 -22.29 13.40
C VAL A 30 2.03 -22.24 14.84
N SER A 31 3.01 -23.08 15.14
CA SER A 31 3.60 -23.15 16.47
C SER A 31 4.50 -21.95 16.77
N ASN A 32 4.38 -21.41 17.98
CA ASN A 32 5.31 -20.40 18.49
C ASN A 32 6.66 -21.02 18.96
N ARG A 33 6.78 -22.35 18.93
CA ARG A 33 7.94 -23.13 19.35
C ARG A 33 8.33 -24.10 18.23
N PRO A 34 8.93 -23.59 17.14
CA PRO A 34 9.32 -24.40 15.97
C PRO A 34 10.35 -25.49 16.33
N ASP A 35 11.07 -25.31 17.42
CA ASP A 35 11.97 -26.33 18.00
C ASP A 35 11.22 -27.58 18.49
N LEU A 36 9.96 -27.43 18.94
CA LEU A 36 9.13 -28.53 19.44
C LEU A 36 8.22 -29.12 18.35
N CYS A 37 7.54 -28.27 17.58
CA CYS A 37 6.62 -28.67 16.53
C CYS A 37 6.43 -27.57 15.49
N GLU A 38 5.95 -27.92 14.31
CA GLU A 38 5.66 -26.97 13.23
C GLU A 38 4.28 -26.33 13.39
N PHE A 39 3.32 -27.15 13.79
CA PHE A 39 1.93 -26.75 14.02
C PHE A 39 1.43 -27.29 15.36
N GLN A 40 0.37 -26.65 15.88
CA GLN A 40 -0.21 -27.02 17.16
C GLN A 40 -1.74 -26.90 17.11
N CYS A 41 -2.44 -27.83 17.73
CA CYS A 41 -3.87 -27.73 18.01
C CYS A 41 -4.11 -27.67 19.51
N ASN A 42 -4.91 -26.68 19.95
CA ASN A 42 -5.23 -26.45 21.35
C ASN A 42 -6.67 -26.86 21.72
N GLY A 43 -7.38 -27.52 20.80
CA GLY A 43 -8.79 -27.83 20.90
C GLY A 43 -9.17 -28.84 22.00
N ALA A 44 -8.21 -29.62 22.50
CA ALA A 44 -8.49 -30.53 23.62
C ALA A 44 -8.86 -29.78 24.92
N MET A 45 -8.41 -28.52 25.10
CA MET A 45 -8.75 -27.73 26.30
C MET A 45 -10.22 -27.29 26.35
N PRO A 46 -10.82 -26.67 25.30
CA PRO A 46 -12.24 -26.40 25.29
C PRO A 46 -13.08 -27.69 25.30
N ALA A 47 -12.67 -28.75 24.58
CA ALA A 47 -13.36 -30.04 24.60
C ALA A 47 -13.39 -30.67 26.00
N ALA A 48 -12.34 -30.51 26.82
CA ALA A 48 -12.28 -31.01 28.19
C ALA A 48 -13.39 -30.47 29.08
N LYS A 49 -13.76 -29.21 28.89
CA LYS A 49 -14.86 -28.58 29.64
C LYS A 49 -16.22 -29.18 29.27
N GLN A 50 -16.42 -29.50 27.98
CA GLN A 50 -17.66 -30.07 27.46
C GLN A 50 -17.85 -31.53 27.89
N HIS A 51 -16.76 -32.31 27.88
CA HIS A 51 -16.81 -33.76 28.10
C HIS A 51 -16.40 -34.18 29.53
N HIS A 52 -16.06 -33.24 30.41
CA HIS A 52 -15.60 -33.52 31.78
C HIS A 52 -14.44 -34.52 31.84
N LYS A 53 -13.52 -34.48 30.84
CA LYS A 53 -12.33 -35.29 30.77
C LYS A 53 -11.06 -34.43 30.90
N ALA A 54 -9.96 -35.02 31.31
CA ALA A 54 -8.69 -34.31 31.34
C ALA A 54 -8.27 -33.93 29.91
N PRO A 55 -7.80 -32.69 29.64
CA PRO A 55 -7.41 -32.26 28.28
C PRO A 55 -6.35 -33.15 27.63
N LEU A 56 -5.39 -33.65 28.42
CA LEU A 56 -4.34 -34.56 27.91
C LEU A 56 -4.91 -35.90 27.43
N VAL A 57 -5.97 -36.41 28.05
CA VAL A 57 -6.64 -37.65 27.62
C VAL A 57 -7.32 -37.44 26.29
N ILE A 58 -8.04 -36.31 26.13
CA ILE A 58 -8.68 -35.94 24.86
C ILE A 58 -7.63 -35.76 23.76
N ALA A 59 -6.52 -35.06 24.06
CA ALA A 59 -5.43 -34.88 23.11
C ALA A 59 -4.87 -36.24 22.67
N GLN A 60 -4.71 -37.21 23.58
CA GLN A 60 -4.24 -38.56 23.24
C GLN A 60 -5.26 -39.33 22.40
N ASP A 61 -6.56 -39.30 22.76
CA ASP A 61 -7.64 -39.93 21.98
C ASP A 61 -7.65 -39.44 20.51
N VAL A 62 -7.35 -38.14 20.29
CA VAL A 62 -7.25 -37.55 18.96
C VAL A 62 -5.95 -37.94 18.25
N VAL A 63 -4.82 -37.90 18.94
CA VAL A 63 -3.51 -38.28 18.39
C VAL A 63 -3.52 -39.74 17.92
N ASP A 64 -4.18 -40.65 18.63
CA ASP A 64 -4.31 -42.04 18.24
C ASP A 64 -5.06 -42.22 16.90
N ARG A 65 -5.83 -41.22 16.44
CA ARG A 65 -6.52 -41.20 15.15
C ARG A 65 -5.70 -40.57 14.01
N LEU A 66 -4.57 -39.95 14.34
CA LEU A 66 -3.68 -39.28 13.39
C LEU A 66 -2.44 -40.09 13.00
N GLN A 67 -2.35 -41.38 13.42
CA GLN A 67 -1.15 -42.19 13.30
C GLN A 67 -0.95 -42.88 11.94
N ASP A 68 -1.75 -42.53 10.90
CA ASP A 68 -1.63 -43.18 9.57
C ASP A 68 -0.36 -42.74 8.81
N GLY A 69 0.33 -41.69 9.26
CA GLY A 69 1.57 -41.17 8.67
C GLY A 69 1.42 -40.49 7.29
N SER A 70 0.19 -40.36 6.78
CA SER A 70 -0.03 -39.77 5.45
C SER A 70 0.15 -38.25 5.44
N VAL A 71 -0.34 -37.57 6.48
CA VAL A 71 -0.31 -36.10 6.60
C VAL A 71 0.74 -35.64 7.62
N PHE A 72 0.85 -36.32 8.74
CA PHE A 72 1.76 -35.98 9.82
C PHE A 72 2.90 -37.01 9.97
N ALA A 73 4.13 -36.54 10.01
CA ALA A 73 5.30 -37.34 10.37
C ALA A 73 5.31 -37.68 11.87
N SER A 74 4.78 -36.78 12.70
CA SER A 74 4.48 -37.02 14.10
C SER A 74 3.29 -36.20 14.58
N ALA A 75 2.51 -36.78 15.48
CA ALA A 75 1.47 -36.13 16.26
C ALA A 75 1.63 -36.54 17.71
N GLU A 76 1.76 -35.61 18.64
CA GLU A 76 2.07 -35.86 20.03
C GLU A 76 1.16 -35.08 20.97
N ALA A 77 0.57 -35.76 21.97
CA ALA A 77 -0.19 -35.14 23.04
C ALA A 77 0.77 -34.63 24.14
N VAL A 78 0.77 -33.32 24.38
CA VAL A 78 1.68 -32.66 25.33
C VAL A 78 0.88 -31.87 26.37
N LYS A 79 1.33 -31.91 27.63
CA LYS A 79 0.69 -31.15 28.73
C LYS A 79 0.65 -29.65 28.40
N PRO A 80 -0.47 -28.97 28.76
CA PRO A 80 -1.64 -29.47 29.49
C PRO A 80 -2.72 -30.13 28.62
N GLY A 81 -2.58 -30.22 27.31
CA GLY A 81 -3.54 -30.77 26.36
C GLY A 81 -3.30 -30.22 24.96
N PHE A 82 -2.07 -29.87 24.63
CA PHE A 82 -1.66 -29.49 23.29
C PHE A 82 -1.48 -30.74 22.42
N ILE A 83 -1.81 -30.61 21.15
CA ILE A 83 -1.45 -31.58 20.12
C ILE A 83 -0.37 -30.93 19.24
N ASN A 84 0.87 -31.40 19.38
CA ASN A 84 1.99 -30.95 18.57
C ASN A 84 2.08 -31.78 17.30
N LEU A 85 2.24 -31.10 16.16
CA LEU A 85 2.16 -31.70 14.83
C LEU A 85 3.41 -31.36 14.02
N ARG A 86 3.98 -32.36 13.35
CA ARG A 86 5.01 -32.21 12.31
C ARG A 86 4.46 -32.77 11.00
N VAL A 87 4.49 -31.98 9.93
CA VAL A 87 3.94 -32.35 8.63
C VAL A 87 4.87 -33.35 7.93
N GLN A 88 4.27 -34.32 7.27
CA GLN A 88 5.00 -35.29 6.45
C GLN A 88 5.67 -34.56 5.27
N PRO A 89 6.99 -34.73 5.03
CA PRO A 89 7.70 -34.05 3.95
C PRO A 89 7.09 -34.30 2.56
N ALA A 90 6.60 -35.51 2.31
CA ALA A 90 5.95 -35.84 1.05
C ALA A 90 4.62 -35.10 0.86
N TYR A 91 3.82 -34.95 1.93
CA TYR A 91 2.58 -34.19 1.91
C TYR A 91 2.83 -32.69 1.64
N LEU A 92 3.82 -32.12 2.30
CA LEU A 92 4.23 -30.72 2.12
C LEU A 92 4.73 -30.47 0.69
N ALA A 93 5.56 -31.38 0.15
CA ALA A 93 6.04 -31.28 -1.24
C ALA A 93 4.89 -31.34 -2.25
N ALA A 94 3.89 -32.23 -2.04
CA ALA A 94 2.71 -32.32 -2.89
C ALA A 94 1.87 -31.02 -2.83
N HIS A 95 1.73 -30.40 -1.66
CA HIS A 95 1.07 -29.11 -1.48
C HIS A 95 1.79 -28.00 -2.24
N LEU A 96 3.12 -27.91 -2.12
CA LEU A 96 3.93 -26.90 -2.83
C LEU A 96 3.96 -27.14 -4.35
N GLU A 97 3.86 -28.39 -4.81
CA GLU A 97 3.73 -28.68 -6.24
C GLU A 97 2.43 -28.13 -6.80
N GLN A 98 1.31 -28.23 -6.07
CA GLN A 98 0.05 -27.60 -6.45
C GLN A 98 0.17 -26.06 -6.44
N MET A 99 0.86 -25.50 -5.44
CA MET A 99 1.13 -24.06 -5.37
C MET A 99 1.96 -23.60 -6.56
N ARG A 100 3.00 -24.34 -6.94
CA ARG A 100 3.87 -24.06 -8.09
C ARG A 100 3.12 -24.01 -9.40
N GLN A 101 2.13 -24.89 -9.57
CA GLN A 101 1.27 -24.96 -10.77
C GLN A 101 0.18 -23.88 -10.78
N SER A 102 -0.10 -23.25 -9.65
CA SER A 102 -1.08 -22.17 -9.56
C SER A 102 -0.51 -20.87 -10.13
N GLU A 103 -1.30 -20.14 -10.92
CA GLU A 103 -0.93 -18.85 -11.48
C GLU A 103 -0.63 -17.82 -10.36
N ARG A 104 -1.46 -17.82 -9.31
CA ARG A 104 -1.36 -16.92 -8.17
C ARG A 104 -0.78 -17.61 -6.92
N LEU A 105 0.15 -18.53 -7.08
CA LEU A 105 0.85 -19.19 -5.98
C LEU A 105 -0.07 -19.69 -4.85
N GLY A 106 -1.18 -20.32 -5.23
CA GLY A 106 -2.13 -20.89 -4.27
C GLY A 106 -3.18 -19.92 -3.71
N VAL A 107 -3.06 -18.63 -3.96
CA VAL A 107 -4.10 -17.67 -3.58
C VAL A 107 -5.33 -17.85 -4.46
N THR A 108 -6.47 -18.10 -3.86
CA THR A 108 -7.76 -18.23 -4.56
C THR A 108 -8.63 -17.03 -4.25
N GLY A 109 -9.13 -16.40 -5.31
CA GLY A 109 -10.17 -15.40 -5.18
C GLY A 109 -11.54 -16.10 -5.11
N GLU A 110 -11.97 -16.49 -3.93
CA GLU A 110 -13.32 -17.06 -3.74
C GLU A 110 -14.41 -16.01 -3.65
N ARG A 111 -14.06 -14.74 -3.70
CA ARG A 111 -15.01 -13.64 -3.53
C ARG A 111 -15.51 -13.10 -4.85
N LYS A 112 -16.79 -12.68 -4.85
CA LYS A 112 -17.29 -11.75 -5.86
C LYS A 112 -16.38 -10.51 -5.83
N PRO A 113 -15.77 -10.10 -6.96
CA PRO A 113 -14.96 -8.90 -7.02
C PRO A 113 -15.72 -7.70 -6.47
N ARG A 114 -15.09 -6.94 -5.58
CA ARG A 114 -15.64 -5.68 -5.06
C ARG A 114 -15.20 -4.53 -5.95
N GLY A 115 -16.09 -3.54 -6.12
CA GLY A 115 -15.71 -2.22 -6.63
C GLY A 115 -15.03 -1.41 -5.51
N VAL A 116 -13.80 -0.97 -5.72
CA VAL A 116 -13.04 -0.17 -4.74
C VAL A 116 -12.53 1.09 -5.41
N VAL A 117 -12.82 2.25 -4.83
CA VAL A 117 -12.11 3.49 -5.19
C VAL A 117 -11.11 3.81 -4.09
N LEU A 118 -9.86 3.96 -4.47
CA LEU A 118 -8.74 4.26 -3.59
C LEU A 118 -8.21 5.65 -3.91
N ASP A 119 -8.39 6.58 -2.96
CA ASP A 119 -7.89 7.96 -3.01
C ASP A 119 -6.51 8.02 -2.36
N TYR A 120 -5.48 8.34 -3.12
CA TYR A 120 -4.11 8.44 -2.63
C TYR A 120 -3.24 9.36 -3.49
N GLY A 121 -2.16 9.87 -2.92
CA GLY A 121 -1.12 10.62 -3.63
C GLY A 121 -1.50 12.02 -4.07
N GLY A 122 -2.69 12.55 -3.72
CA GLY A 122 -3.22 13.83 -4.20
C GLY A 122 -2.46 15.07 -3.71
N PRO A 123 -1.55 15.66 -4.51
CA PRO A 123 -0.89 16.91 -4.19
C PRO A 123 -1.70 18.11 -4.68
N ASN A 124 -1.36 19.28 -4.14
CA ASN A 124 -1.77 20.53 -4.76
C ASN A 124 -0.96 20.77 -6.05
N VAL A 125 -1.64 21.22 -7.10
CA VAL A 125 -0.97 21.59 -8.37
C VAL A 125 -0.02 22.78 -8.18
N ALA A 126 0.90 22.96 -9.11
CA ALA A 126 1.92 24.01 -9.09
C ALA A 126 2.84 23.99 -7.84
N LYS A 127 2.94 22.86 -7.19
CA LYS A 127 3.90 22.62 -6.11
C LYS A 127 4.69 21.36 -6.43
N PRO A 128 6.02 21.38 -6.18
CA PRO A 128 6.82 20.17 -6.36
C PRO A 128 6.37 19.09 -5.39
N LEU A 129 6.46 17.84 -5.83
CA LEU A 129 6.33 16.72 -4.92
C LEU A 129 7.45 16.76 -3.89
N HIS A 130 7.06 16.70 -2.66
CA HIS A 130 7.99 16.61 -1.53
C HIS A 130 7.80 15.27 -0.79
N ILE A 131 8.74 15.00 0.09
CA ILE A 131 8.79 13.75 0.87
C ILE A 131 7.47 13.42 1.59
N GLY A 132 6.68 14.43 1.98
CA GLY A 132 5.37 14.22 2.60
C GLY A 132 4.32 13.57 1.68
N HIS A 133 4.49 13.65 0.35
CA HIS A 133 3.62 12.99 -0.62
C HIS A 133 4.02 11.54 -0.89
N LEU A 134 5.27 11.17 -0.57
CA LEU A 134 5.82 9.85 -0.84
C LEU A 134 4.99 8.74 -0.21
N ARG A 135 4.70 8.87 1.09
CA ARG A 135 4.02 7.82 1.86
C ARG A 135 2.63 7.50 1.30
N SER A 136 1.83 8.53 1.01
CA SER A 136 0.52 8.32 0.39
C SER A 136 0.65 7.56 -0.93
N ALA A 137 1.58 7.97 -1.79
CA ALA A 137 1.76 7.39 -3.11
C ALA A 137 2.17 5.90 -3.05
N ILE A 138 3.21 5.55 -2.28
CA ILE A 138 3.74 4.18 -2.28
C ILE A 138 2.87 3.21 -1.49
N ILE A 139 2.26 3.64 -0.38
CA ILE A 139 1.33 2.81 0.39
C ILE A 139 0.06 2.55 -0.44
N GLY A 140 -0.49 3.61 -1.06
CA GLY A 140 -1.68 3.49 -1.91
C GLY A 140 -1.45 2.60 -3.12
N GLU A 141 -0.33 2.74 -3.81
CA GLU A 141 0.03 1.86 -4.93
C GLU A 141 0.12 0.40 -4.50
N SER A 142 0.75 0.11 -3.36
CA SER A 142 0.84 -1.24 -2.84
C SER A 142 -0.54 -1.82 -2.47
N ILE A 143 -1.39 -1.05 -1.78
CA ILE A 143 -2.77 -1.48 -1.45
C ILE A 143 -3.57 -1.74 -2.73
N LYS A 144 -3.47 -0.88 -3.75
CA LYS A 144 -4.12 -1.06 -5.06
C LYS A 144 -3.71 -2.39 -5.69
N ARG A 145 -2.39 -2.69 -5.72
CA ARG A 145 -1.86 -3.94 -6.28
C ARG A 145 -2.35 -5.16 -5.51
N ILE A 146 -2.32 -5.10 -4.17
CA ILE A 146 -2.82 -6.17 -3.30
C ILE A 146 -4.30 -6.45 -3.59
N TYR A 147 -5.14 -5.42 -3.67
CA TYR A 147 -6.57 -5.59 -3.91
C TYR A 147 -6.85 -6.17 -5.30
N ARG A 148 -6.15 -5.70 -6.33
CA ARG A 148 -6.22 -6.25 -7.69
C ARG A 148 -5.75 -7.70 -7.76
N TYR A 149 -4.71 -8.04 -7.01
CA TYR A 149 -4.23 -9.42 -6.92
C TYR A 149 -5.29 -10.37 -6.37
N PHE A 150 -6.11 -9.93 -5.42
CA PHE A 150 -7.25 -10.69 -4.91
C PHE A 150 -8.49 -10.64 -5.81
N GLY A 151 -8.46 -9.89 -6.89
CA GLY A 151 -9.50 -9.85 -7.91
C GLY A 151 -10.49 -8.70 -7.77
N ASP A 152 -10.30 -7.76 -6.84
CA ASP A 152 -11.14 -6.57 -6.71
C ASP A 152 -10.95 -5.63 -7.92
N ASN A 153 -12.02 -4.96 -8.34
CA ASN A 153 -12.02 -3.92 -9.36
C ASN A 153 -11.63 -2.59 -8.70
N VAL A 154 -10.35 -2.23 -8.80
CA VAL A 154 -9.83 -1.06 -8.10
C VAL A 154 -9.61 0.11 -9.05
N VAL A 155 -10.20 1.25 -8.72
CA VAL A 155 -9.92 2.56 -9.34
C VAL A 155 -9.00 3.34 -8.40
N GLY A 156 -7.76 3.54 -8.82
CA GLY A 156 -6.80 4.43 -8.14
C GLY A 156 -7.01 5.86 -8.60
N ASP A 157 -7.49 6.70 -7.73
CA ASP A 157 -7.81 8.11 -7.99
C ASP A 157 -6.81 9.03 -7.29
N ILE A 158 -6.19 9.93 -8.07
CA ILE A 158 -5.41 11.03 -7.53
C ILE A 158 -6.29 12.27 -7.45
N HIS A 159 -6.60 12.72 -6.24
CA HIS A 159 -7.43 13.90 -6.05
C HIS A 159 -6.58 15.15 -5.89
N LEU A 160 -6.52 15.97 -6.95
CA LEU A 160 -5.64 17.14 -7.02
C LEU A 160 -6.28 18.37 -6.34
N GLY A 161 -5.49 19.08 -5.54
CA GLY A 161 -5.86 20.41 -5.06
C GLY A 161 -5.62 21.46 -6.16
N ASP A 162 -6.65 21.76 -6.95
CA ASP A 162 -6.54 22.55 -8.17
C ASP A 162 -7.51 23.75 -8.24
N TRP A 163 -8.30 24.00 -7.19
CA TRP A 163 -9.41 24.95 -7.26
C TRP A 163 -9.44 26.02 -6.16
N GLY A 164 -8.41 26.11 -5.34
CA GLY A 164 -8.34 27.01 -4.19
C GLY A 164 -7.60 28.32 -4.45
N LEU A 165 -7.45 29.13 -3.40
CA LEU A 165 -6.77 30.43 -3.40
C LEU A 165 -5.33 30.35 -3.96
N GLN A 166 -4.67 29.20 -3.86
CA GLN A 166 -3.34 29.02 -4.44
C GLN A 166 -3.29 29.33 -5.94
N ILE A 167 -4.34 28.99 -6.69
CA ILE A 167 -4.43 29.29 -8.13
C ILE A 167 -4.49 30.80 -8.36
N GLY A 168 -5.32 31.50 -7.58
CA GLY A 168 -5.40 32.96 -7.64
C GLY A 168 -4.07 33.63 -7.29
N LEU A 169 -3.36 33.14 -6.28
CA LEU A 169 -2.03 33.64 -5.90
C LEU A 169 -1.01 33.48 -7.04
N ILE A 170 -0.98 32.32 -7.69
CA ILE A 170 -0.07 32.05 -8.81
C ILE A 170 -0.38 32.98 -9.98
N ILE A 171 -1.65 33.12 -10.34
CA ILE A 171 -2.06 33.94 -11.49
C ILE A 171 -1.85 35.43 -11.18
N ALA A 172 -2.09 35.89 -9.94
CA ALA A 172 -1.83 37.28 -9.53
C ALA A 172 -0.33 37.61 -9.61
N GLU A 173 0.54 36.73 -9.19
CA GLU A 173 1.99 36.94 -9.32
C GLU A 173 2.46 36.86 -10.78
N LEU A 174 1.83 36.01 -11.59
CA LEU A 174 2.09 35.97 -13.03
C LEU A 174 1.66 37.25 -13.72
N GLU A 175 0.46 37.79 -13.39
CA GLU A 175 -0.04 39.07 -13.88
C GLU A 175 0.95 40.20 -13.56
N ARG A 176 1.50 40.21 -12.36
CA ARG A 176 2.51 41.18 -11.95
C ARG A 176 3.82 41.06 -12.73
N ARG A 177 4.29 39.83 -12.99
CA ARG A 177 5.57 39.55 -13.70
C ARG A 177 5.47 39.74 -15.21
N LYS A 178 4.33 39.38 -15.79
CA LYS A 178 4.08 39.33 -17.22
C LYS A 178 2.74 39.98 -17.58
N PRO A 179 2.55 41.30 -17.29
CA PRO A 179 1.23 41.97 -17.43
C PRO A 179 0.71 42.04 -18.88
N ASP A 180 1.58 41.95 -19.86
CA ASP A 180 1.23 42.07 -21.29
C ASP A 180 0.72 40.75 -21.90
N LEU A 181 0.56 39.70 -21.11
CA LEU A 181 0.01 38.45 -21.63
C LEU A 181 -1.46 38.58 -22.02
N PRO A 182 -1.89 37.95 -23.14
CA PRO A 182 -3.27 38.11 -23.65
C PRO A 182 -4.34 37.59 -22.67
N TYR A 183 -3.96 36.80 -21.68
CA TYR A 183 -4.86 36.25 -20.66
C TYR A 183 -5.43 37.34 -19.72
N PHE A 184 -4.76 38.48 -19.59
CA PHE A 184 -5.12 39.59 -18.71
C PHE A 184 -5.84 40.70 -19.47
N ASP A 185 -5.87 40.66 -20.80
CA ASP A 185 -6.59 41.61 -21.65
C ASP A 185 -8.07 41.19 -21.80
N GLU A 186 -8.98 41.96 -21.19
CA GLU A 186 -10.43 41.67 -21.25
C GLU A 186 -11.01 41.85 -22.66
N SER A 187 -10.32 42.58 -23.54
CA SER A 187 -10.74 42.80 -24.92
C SER A 187 -10.24 41.70 -25.87
N PHE A 188 -9.39 40.80 -25.41
CA PHE A 188 -8.83 39.76 -26.24
C PHE A 188 -9.89 38.71 -26.63
N THR A 189 -10.13 38.56 -27.92
CA THR A 189 -11.16 37.67 -28.49
C THR A 189 -10.56 36.50 -29.31
N GLY A 190 -9.23 36.47 -29.45
CA GLY A 190 -8.53 35.41 -30.17
C GLY A 190 -8.42 34.11 -29.40
N PRO A 191 -7.94 33.01 -30.03
CA PRO A 191 -7.58 31.83 -29.30
C PRO A 191 -6.35 32.11 -28.42
N TYR A 192 -6.36 31.67 -27.18
CA TYR A 192 -5.21 31.77 -26.31
C TYR A 192 -4.08 30.84 -26.81
N PRO A 193 -2.80 31.19 -26.60
CA PRO A 193 -1.66 30.36 -26.98
C PRO A 193 -1.81 28.93 -26.46
N GLU A 194 -1.39 27.93 -27.26
CA GLU A 194 -1.39 26.53 -26.84
C GLU A 194 -0.27 26.22 -25.85
N GLU A 195 0.85 26.93 -25.97
CA GLU A 195 1.99 26.79 -25.06
C GLU A 195 1.76 27.58 -23.77
N ALA A 196 2.08 26.94 -22.64
CA ALA A 196 2.03 27.60 -21.34
C ALA A 196 3.03 28.77 -21.28
N PRO A 197 2.64 29.94 -20.73
CA PRO A 197 3.54 31.09 -20.60
C PRO A 197 4.57 30.94 -19.46
N PHE A 198 4.72 29.75 -18.91
CA PHE A 198 5.60 29.40 -17.80
C PHE A 198 6.00 27.93 -17.85
N THR A 199 7.11 27.62 -17.20
CA THR A 199 7.60 26.26 -16.94
C THR A 199 7.19 25.80 -15.53
N ILE A 200 7.34 24.49 -15.22
CA ILE A 200 7.15 23.98 -13.86
C ILE A 200 8.09 24.65 -12.86
N SER A 201 9.34 24.89 -13.23
CA SER A 201 10.34 25.56 -12.37
C SER A 201 9.93 27.01 -12.04
N GLU A 202 9.34 27.74 -13.01
CA GLU A 202 8.79 29.06 -12.74
C GLU A 202 7.58 29.01 -11.78
N LEU A 203 6.67 28.03 -11.94
CA LEU A 203 5.53 27.85 -11.03
C LEU A 203 5.98 27.55 -9.59
N GLU A 204 7.03 26.75 -9.44
CA GLU A 204 7.63 26.42 -8.14
C GLU A 204 8.23 27.64 -7.42
N GLU A 205 8.69 28.64 -8.16
CA GLU A 205 9.17 29.93 -7.62
C GLU A 205 8.02 30.92 -7.38
N ILE A 206 7.05 30.96 -8.30
CA ILE A 206 5.91 31.89 -8.28
C ILE A 206 5.07 31.67 -7.02
N TYR A 207 4.71 30.43 -6.70
CA TYR A 207 3.79 30.17 -5.59
C TYR A 207 4.33 30.59 -4.21
N PRO A 208 5.54 30.21 -3.78
CA PRO A 208 6.08 30.69 -2.50
C PRO A 208 6.20 32.20 -2.44
N THR A 209 6.60 32.84 -3.54
CA THR A 209 6.72 34.30 -3.66
C THR A 209 5.36 34.97 -3.48
N ALA A 210 4.33 34.48 -4.18
CA ALA A 210 2.98 34.98 -4.08
C ALA A 210 2.38 34.77 -2.68
N SER A 211 2.61 33.60 -2.09
CA SER A 211 2.16 33.28 -0.73
C SER A 211 2.84 34.14 0.36
N ALA A 212 4.12 34.49 0.19
CA ALA A 212 4.79 35.41 1.10
C ALA A 212 4.24 36.84 0.95
N ARG A 213 4.12 37.30 -0.30
CA ARG A 213 3.58 38.63 -0.62
C ARG A 213 2.18 38.83 -0.08
N SER A 214 1.28 37.87 -0.23
CA SER A 214 -0.12 37.98 0.21
C SER A 214 -0.29 38.19 1.73
N LYS A 215 0.74 37.94 2.51
CA LYS A 215 0.74 38.16 3.97
C LYS A 215 1.14 39.60 4.36
N GLU A 216 1.83 40.31 3.46
CA GLU A 216 2.40 41.63 3.69
C GLU A 216 1.72 42.72 2.83
N ASP A 217 1.06 42.33 1.74
CA ASP A 217 0.45 43.18 0.73
C ASP A 217 -1.04 42.85 0.60
N GLU A 218 -1.88 43.57 1.36
CA GLU A 218 -3.33 43.36 1.39
C GLU A 218 -3.99 43.57 0.01
N PRO A 219 -3.65 44.62 -0.81
CA PRO A 219 -4.14 44.75 -2.18
C PRO A 219 -3.80 43.52 -3.06
N PHE A 220 -2.61 42.97 -2.94
CA PHE A 220 -2.24 41.75 -3.68
C PHE A 220 -3.05 40.52 -3.22
N ALA A 221 -3.28 40.37 -1.92
CA ALA A 221 -4.13 39.32 -1.38
C ALA A 221 -5.57 39.43 -1.89
N ALA A 222 -6.14 40.63 -1.88
CA ALA A 222 -7.48 40.90 -2.44
C ALA A 222 -7.54 40.55 -3.93
N ARG A 223 -6.53 40.94 -4.71
CA ARG A 223 -6.44 40.61 -6.14
C ARG A 223 -6.40 39.12 -6.39
N ALA A 224 -5.65 38.36 -5.57
CA ALA A 224 -5.60 36.90 -5.67
C ALA A 224 -6.97 36.25 -5.39
N HIS A 225 -7.74 36.77 -4.44
CA HIS A 225 -9.14 36.35 -4.20
C HIS A 225 -10.05 36.62 -5.38
N GLU A 226 -9.98 37.85 -5.99
CA GLU A 226 -10.74 38.19 -7.18
C GLU A 226 -10.44 37.25 -8.35
N ILE A 227 -9.15 36.96 -8.58
CA ILE A 227 -8.69 36.03 -9.62
C ILE A 227 -9.18 34.59 -9.35
N THR A 228 -9.10 34.13 -8.10
CA THR A 228 -9.66 32.82 -7.71
C THR A 228 -11.12 32.73 -8.10
N PHE A 229 -11.92 33.74 -7.74
CA PHE A 229 -13.34 33.80 -8.11
C PHE A 229 -13.53 33.84 -9.64
N ALA A 230 -12.73 34.63 -10.38
CA ALA A 230 -12.80 34.71 -11.85
C ALA A 230 -12.48 33.35 -12.52
N VAL A 231 -11.51 32.56 -11.98
CA VAL A 231 -11.23 31.17 -12.42
C VAL A 231 -12.46 30.29 -12.17
N GLN A 232 -13.05 30.39 -10.99
CA GLN A 232 -14.24 29.60 -10.60
C GLN A 232 -15.47 29.96 -11.45
N GLN A 233 -15.60 31.19 -11.89
CA GLN A 233 -16.61 31.64 -12.87
C GLN A 233 -16.21 31.32 -14.32
N ARG A 234 -15.12 30.62 -14.56
CA ARG A 234 -14.58 30.26 -15.88
C ARG A 234 -14.35 31.46 -16.79
N ARG A 235 -13.93 32.61 -16.24
CA ARG A 235 -13.59 33.79 -17.03
C ARG A 235 -12.47 33.42 -18.02
N PRO A 236 -12.61 33.67 -19.33
CA PRO A 236 -11.84 33.02 -20.38
C PRO A 236 -10.30 33.05 -20.17
N GLY A 237 -9.69 34.24 -19.93
CA GLY A 237 -8.25 34.39 -19.77
C GLY A 237 -7.72 33.64 -18.54
N TYR A 238 -8.33 33.84 -17.38
CA TYR A 238 -7.91 33.19 -16.13
C TYR A 238 -8.15 31.67 -16.16
N TYR A 239 -9.25 31.24 -16.79
CA TYR A 239 -9.53 29.82 -16.96
C TYR A 239 -8.55 29.16 -17.94
N ALA A 240 -8.12 29.86 -19.00
CA ALA A 240 -7.07 29.38 -19.88
C ALA A 240 -5.71 29.22 -19.15
N LEU A 241 -5.34 30.18 -18.28
CA LEU A 241 -4.16 30.05 -17.42
C LEU A 241 -4.26 28.88 -16.44
N TRP A 242 -5.42 28.68 -15.81
CA TRP A 242 -5.65 27.52 -14.96
C TRP A 242 -5.44 26.21 -15.74
N ARG A 243 -5.93 26.10 -16.97
CA ARG A 243 -5.69 24.91 -17.81
C ARG A 243 -4.20 24.68 -18.07
N HIS A 244 -3.41 25.74 -18.31
CA HIS A 244 -1.95 25.63 -18.46
C HIS A 244 -1.28 25.20 -17.17
N ILE A 245 -1.69 25.72 -16.01
CA ILE A 245 -1.19 25.28 -14.70
C ILE A 245 -1.45 23.79 -14.51
N MET A 246 -2.66 23.32 -14.83
CA MET A 246 -3.00 21.89 -14.75
C MET A 246 -2.15 21.06 -15.68
N GLN A 247 -2.02 21.44 -16.95
CA GLN A 247 -1.25 20.69 -17.94
C GLN A 247 0.22 20.52 -17.53
N VAL A 248 0.86 21.62 -17.13
CA VAL A 248 2.27 21.61 -16.71
C VAL A 248 2.46 20.82 -15.43
N SER A 249 1.58 21.01 -14.44
CA SER A 249 1.65 20.32 -13.16
C SER A 249 1.41 18.82 -13.30
N VAL A 250 0.38 18.39 -14.02
CA VAL A 250 0.07 16.97 -14.22
C VAL A 250 1.19 16.25 -14.97
N ALA A 251 1.80 16.91 -15.98
CA ALA A 251 2.92 16.33 -16.71
C ALA A 251 4.13 16.06 -15.79
N ASP A 252 4.46 17.00 -14.91
CA ASP A 252 5.54 16.83 -13.93
C ASP A 252 5.19 15.77 -12.86
N LEU A 253 3.97 15.79 -12.34
CA LEU A 253 3.51 14.79 -11.38
C LEU A 253 3.58 13.37 -11.94
N ARG A 254 3.14 13.15 -13.20
CA ARG A 254 3.24 11.85 -13.88
C ARG A 254 4.68 11.38 -13.94
N LYS A 255 5.61 12.21 -14.39
CA LYS A 255 7.04 11.88 -14.45
C LYS A 255 7.58 11.42 -13.09
N ASN A 256 7.22 12.13 -12.01
CA ASN A 256 7.66 11.81 -10.66
C ASN A 256 7.05 10.51 -10.14
N TYR A 257 5.77 10.25 -10.39
CA TYR A 257 5.11 9.00 -9.99
C TYR A 257 5.58 7.81 -10.81
N ASP A 258 5.83 7.98 -12.12
CA ASP A 258 6.41 6.94 -12.98
C ASP A 258 7.80 6.51 -12.47
N ASN A 259 8.62 7.46 -12.03
CA ASN A 259 9.93 7.17 -11.41
C ASN A 259 9.80 6.31 -10.13
N LEU A 260 8.67 6.38 -9.44
CA LEU A 260 8.35 5.56 -8.26
C LEU A 260 7.61 4.27 -8.60
N ASN A 261 7.32 4.00 -9.88
CA ASN A 261 6.41 2.91 -10.28
C ASN A 261 5.07 3.01 -9.54
N VAL A 262 4.47 4.20 -9.52
CA VAL A 262 3.14 4.52 -8.98
C VAL A 262 2.28 5.02 -10.13
N SER A 263 1.08 4.48 -10.25
CA SER A 263 0.15 4.83 -11.33
C SER A 263 -1.26 5.05 -10.83
N PHE A 264 -1.98 5.95 -11.49
CA PHE A 264 -3.38 6.24 -11.19
C PHE A 264 -4.23 5.96 -12.42
N ASP A 265 -5.45 5.44 -12.19
CA ASP A 265 -6.41 5.21 -13.26
C ASP A 265 -7.14 6.51 -13.62
N VAL A 266 -7.34 7.37 -12.62
CA VAL A 266 -8.10 8.62 -12.74
C VAL A 266 -7.28 9.78 -12.17
N TRP A 267 -7.33 10.91 -12.89
CA TRP A 267 -6.70 12.18 -12.55
C TRP A 267 -7.79 13.25 -12.47
N LYS A 268 -8.43 13.34 -11.30
CA LYS A 268 -9.44 14.35 -11.00
C LYS A 268 -8.95 15.32 -9.93
N GLY A 269 -9.70 16.39 -9.72
CA GLY A 269 -9.37 17.40 -8.72
C GLY A 269 -10.61 17.97 -8.04
N GLU A 270 -10.39 18.91 -7.13
CA GLU A 270 -11.45 19.67 -6.45
C GLU A 270 -12.38 20.37 -7.45
N SER A 271 -11.86 20.78 -8.63
CA SER A 271 -12.64 21.39 -9.71
C SER A 271 -13.69 20.47 -10.31
N ASP A 272 -13.42 19.16 -10.37
CA ASP A 272 -14.34 18.16 -10.91
C ASP A 272 -15.51 17.87 -9.96
N ALA A 273 -15.33 18.10 -8.67
CA ALA A 273 -16.37 17.93 -7.66
C ALA A 273 -17.36 19.12 -7.58
N GLN A 274 -17.01 20.28 -8.13
CA GLN A 274 -17.82 21.50 -8.00
C GLN A 274 -19.28 21.34 -8.47
N PRO A 275 -19.58 20.68 -9.61
CA PRO A 275 -20.97 20.51 -10.06
C PRO A 275 -21.85 19.71 -9.09
N TYR A 276 -21.25 18.89 -8.24
CA TYR A 276 -21.96 18.04 -7.29
C TYR A 276 -22.29 18.74 -5.96
N ILE A 277 -21.67 19.89 -5.68
CA ILE A 277 -21.87 20.63 -4.41
C ILE A 277 -23.33 21.13 -4.27
N PRO A 278 -23.93 21.89 -5.24
CA PRO A 278 -25.25 22.40 -5.05
C PRO A 278 -26.33 21.32 -4.85
N PRO A 279 -26.44 20.27 -5.70
CA PRO A 279 -27.45 19.24 -5.49
C PRO A 279 -27.22 18.42 -4.21
N MET A 280 -25.96 18.22 -3.79
CA MET A 280 -25.65 17.58 -2.52
C MET A 280 -26.13 18.40 -1.33
N LEU A 281 -25.88 19.70 -1.29
CA LEU A 281 -26.37 20.58 -0.22
C LEU A 281 -27.90 20.61 -0.15
N GLU A 282 -28.60 20.67 -1.29
CA GLU A 282 -30.04 20.57 -1.34
C GLU A 282 -30.57 19.23 -0.80
N LYS A 283 -29.89 18.12 -1.13
CA LYS A 283 -30.22 16.81 -0.58
C LYS A 283 -30.05 16.77 0.94
N LEU A 284 -28.91 17.23 1.47
CA LEU A 284 -28.64 17.27 2.90
C LEU A 284 -29.66 18.14 3.66
N LYS A 285 -30.13 19.23 3.04
CA LYS A 285 -31.16 20.09 3.57
C LYS A 285 -32.52 19.39 3.56
N ALA A 286 -32.87 18.71 2.46
CA ALA A 286 -34.13 17.97 2.34
C ALA A 286 -34.21 16.80 3.36
N GLU A 287 -33.08 16.12 3.63
CA GLU A 287 -32.96 15.08 4.65
C GLU A 287 -32.99 15.64 6.09
N GLY A 288 -32.97 16.96 6.27
CA GLY A 288 -33.03 17.62 7.57
C GLY A 288 -31.76 17.50 8.41
N VAL A 289 -30.63 17.08 7.81
CA VAL A 289 -29.34 16.94 8.50
C VAL A 289 -28.46 18.17 8.44
N LEU A 290 -28.71 19.07 7.46
CA LEU A 290 -28.01 20.35 7.33
C LEU A 290 -28.76 21.44 8.12
N VAL A 291 -28.09 21.99 9.11
CA VAL A 291 -28.66 23.01 10.00
C VAL A 291 -27.86 24.29 9.99
N GLU A 292 -28.50 25.40 10.30
CA GLU A 292 -27.81 26.69 10.47
C GLU A 292 -27.31 26.83 11.90
N SER A 293 -26.04 27.21 12.05
CA SER A 293 -25.39 27.50 13.32
C SER A 293 -24.44 28.68 13.18
N GLU A 294 -24.67 29.75 13.92
CA GLU A 294 -23.86 30.98 13.88
C GLU A 294 -23.65 31.56 12.46
N GLY A 295 -24.69 31.45 11.63
CA GLY A 295 -24.65 31.87 10.22
C GLY A 295 -23.95 30.91 9.25
N ALA A 296 -23.40 29.81 9.74
CA ALA A 296 -22.80 28.74 8.92
C ALA A 296 -23.80 27.59 8.71
N LEU A 297 -23.64 26.83 7.61
CA LEU A 297 -24.37 25.58 7.40
C LEU A 297 -23.51 24.41 7.85
N VAL A 298 -24.02 23.63 8.82
CA VAL A 298 -23.30 22.57 9.47
C VAL A 298 -24.11 21.28 9.57
N VAL A 299 -23.44 20.14 9.69
CA VAL A 299 -24.06 18.85 10.02
C VAL A 299 -23.56 18.40 11.40
N PRO A 300 -24.44 18.24 12.40
CA PRO A 300 -24.09 17.66 13.69
C PRO A 300 -23.70 16.20 13.52
N VAL A 301 -22.48 15.85 13.86
CA VAL A 301 -21.90 14.50 13.65
C VAL A 301 -21.65 13.72 14.94
N ALA A 302 -21.86 14.35 16.10
CA ALA A 302 -21.76 13.66 17.39
C ALA A 302 -22.75 12.49 17.48
N GLU A 303 -22.31 11.38 18.09
CA GLU A 303 -23.10 10.16 18.30
C GLU A 303 -23.05 9.71 19.77
N GLU A 304 -24.11 9.03 20.20
CA GLU A 304 -24.16 8.45 21.55
C GLU A 304 -23.06 7.38 21.67
N GLY A 305 -22.18 7.53 22.66
CA GLY A 305 -21.03 6.64 22.85
C GLY A 305 -19.68 7.22 22.40
N ASP A 306 -19.64 8.40 21.79
CA ASP A 306 -18.40 9.09 21.51
C ASP A 306 -17.62 9.36 22.80
N ARG A 307 -16.32 9.02 22.83
CA ARG A 307 -15.43 9.30 23.98
C ARG A 307 -15.26 10.78 24.24
N LYS A 308 -15.39 11.59 23.19
CA LYS A 308 -15.39 13.05 23.19
C LYS A 308 -16.42 13.50 22.19
N GLU A 309 -17.22 14.52 22.55
CA GLU A 309 -18.14 15.14 21.62
C GLU A 309 -17.38 15.65 20.39
N LEU A 310 -17.80 15.20 19.20
CA LEU A 310 -17.21 15.65 17.94
C LEU A 310 -17.82 16.99 17.54
N PRO A 311 -16.98 17.95 17.09
CA PRO A 311 -17.49 19.21 16.55
C PRO A 311 -18.31 18.93 15.27
N PRO A 312 -19.31 19.76 14.96
CA PRO A 312 -20.11 19.61 13.75
C PRO A 312 -19.25 19.74 12.49
N CYS A 313 -19.66 19.07 11.42
CA CYS A 313 -19.04 19.22 10.11
C CYS A 313 -19.55 20.50 9.45
N ILE A 314 -18.68 21.48 9.28
CA ILE A 314 -19.03 22.77 8.63
C ILE A 314 -18.92 22.59 7.12
N LEU A 315 -20.02 22.84 6.39
CA LEU A 315 -20.06 22.73 4.93
C LEU A 315 -20.00 24.09 4.25
N VAL A 316 -20.69 25.11 4.78
CA VAL A 316 -20.67 26.46 4.25
C VAL A 316 -20.45 27.44 5.39
N LYS A 317 -19.46 28.30 5.24
CA LYS A 317 -19.19 29.36 6.21
C LYS A 317 -20.27 30.45 6.20
N SER A 318 -20.28 31.31 7.21
CA SER A 318 -21.17 32.46 7.30
C SER A 318 -21.00 33.49 6.15
N ASP A 319 -19.85 33.50 5.49
CA ASP A 319 -19.58 34.31 4.30
C ASP A 319 -19.99 33.65 2.96
N GLY A 320 -20.60 32.45 3.03
CA GLY A 320 -21.02 31.65 1.88
C GLY A 320 -19.93 30.79 1.23
N ALA A 321 -18.71 30.81 1.74
CA ALA A 321 -17.62 30.00 1.19
C ALA A 321 -17.75 28.53 1.60
N THR A 322 -17.53 27.61 0.65
CA THR A 322 -17.43 26.17 0.91
C THR A 322 -16.06 25.79 1.49
N LEU A 323 -16.00 24.65 2.16
CA LEU A 323 -14.81 24.13 2.82
C LEU A 323 -14.35 22.80 2.20
N TYR A 324 -13.18 22.30 2.61
CA TYR A 324 -12.67 21.00 2.18
C TYR A 324 -13.68 19.87 2.44
N ALA A 325 -14.39 19.88 3.58
CA ALA A 325 -15.42 18.88 3.88
C ALA A 325 -16.54 18.86 2.82
N THR A 326 -16.89 20.01 2.27
CA THR A 326 -17.91 20.14 1.21
C THR A 326 -17.42 19.50 -0.08
N THR A 327 -16.17 19.78 -0.45
CA THR A 327 -15.55 19.22 -1.65
C THR A 327 -15.38 17.71 -1.52
N ASP A 328 -14.93 17.23 -0.35
CA ASP A 328 -14.76 15.79 -0.12
C ASP A 328 -16.10 15.03 -0.15
N LEU A 329 -17.16 15.59 0.42
CA LEU A 329 -18.50 15.02 0.31
C LEU A 329 -19.02 15.01 -1.12
N ALA A 330 -18.81 16.10 -1.88
CA ALA A 330 -19.16 16.16 -3.29
C ALA A 330 -18.37 15.15 -4.13
N THR A 331 -17.10 14.92 -3.79
CA THR A 331 -16.26 13.87 -4.38
C THR A 331 -16.78 12.47 -4.06
N ILE A 332 -17.29 12.23 -2.84
CA ILE A 332 -17.96 10.97 -2.49
C ILE A 332 -19.19 10.78 -3.40
N VAL A 333 -20.05 11.80 -3.57
CA VAL A 333 -21.21 11.72 -4.46
C VAL A 333 -20.78 11.39 -5.89
N GLN A 334 -19.79 12.12 -6.42
CA GLN A 334 -19.24 11.88 -7.76
C GLN A 334 -18.77 10.43 -7.93
N ARG A 335 -17.99 9.91 -6.96
CA ARG A 335 -17.47 8.52 -7.00
C ARG A 335 -18.57 7.48 -6.94
N MET A 336 -19.63 7.76 -6.16
CA MET A 336 -20.81 6.87 -6.11
C MET A 336 -21.56 6.85 -7.45
N GLU A 337 -21.68 7.99 -8.13
CA GLU A 337 -22.33 8.06 -9.45
C GLU A 337 -21.47 7.43 -10.56
N ASP A 338 -20.15 7.69 -10.55
CA ASP A 338 -19.25 7.23 -11.61
C ASP A 338 -18.91 5.74 -11.53
N TYR A 339 -18.77 5.18 -10.32
CA TYR A 339 -18.16 3.85 -10.12
C TYR A 339 -19.02 2.87 -9.32
N HIS A 340 -20.05 3.32 -8.60
CA HIS A 340 -20.87 2.50 -7.70
C HIS A 340 -20.05 1.57 -6.81
N PRO A 341 -19.05 2.06 -6.06
CA PRO A 341 -18.11 1.23 -5.35
C PRO A 341 -18.73 0.58 -4.10
N ASP A 342 -18.28 -0.65 -3.81
CA ASP A 342 -18.55 -1.32 -2.53
C ASP A 342 -17.70 -0.71 -1.40
N LYS A 343 -16.57 -0.06 -1.75
CA LYS A 343 -15.63 0.54 -0.78
C LYS A 343 -14.99 1.81 -1.33
N LEU A 344 -14.98 2.85 -0.49
CA LEU A 344 -14.17 4.06 -0.67
C LEU A 344 -13.07 4.07 0.40
N LEU A 345 -11.81 4.06 -0.03
CA LEU A 345 -10.65 4.08 0.86
C LEU A 345 -9.83 5.36 0.61
N TYR A 346 -9.61 6.13 1.68
CA TYR A 346 -8.83 7.36 1.66
C TYR A 346 -7.52 7.17 2.40
N LEU A 347 -6.41 7.47 1.75
CA LEU A 347 -5.07 7.34 2.32
C LEU A 347 -4.43 8.73 2.44
N THR A 348 -4.54 9.35 3.61
CA THR A 348 -4.03 10.69 3.89
C THR A 348 -3.24 10.73 5.20
N ASP A 349 -2.66 11.90 5.51
CA ASP A 349 -1.96 12.10 6.79
C ASP A 349 -2.90 11.85 8.00
N LYS A 350 -2.41 11.18 9.03
CA LYS A 350 -3.19 10.86 10.25
C LYS A 350 -3.78 12.09 10.96
N ARG A 351 -3.22 13.28 10.71
CA ARG A 351 -3.77 14.54 11.24
C ARG A 351 -5.15 14.88 10.67
N GLN A 352 -5.52 14.26 9.54
CA GLN A 352 -6.83 14.43 8.90
C GLN A 352 -7.89 13.44 9.41
N SER A 353 -7.58 12.59 10.40
CA SER A 353 -8.50 11.56 10.88
C SER A 353 -9.83 12.13 11.40
N LEU A 354 -9.81 13.25 12.14
CA LEU A 354 -11.04 13.91 12.59
C LEU A 354 -11.88 14.42 11.41
N HIS A 355 -11.24 15.00 10.41
CA HIS A 355 -11.90 15.49 9.21
C HIS A 355 -12.62 14.36 8.47
N PHE A 356 -11.97 13.23 8.21
CA PHE A 356 -12.61 12.08 7.55
C PHE A 356 -13.69 11.43 8.41
N GLU A 357 -13.54 11.41 9.74
CA GLU A 357 -14.63 10.97 10.63
C GLU A 357 -15.87 11.85 10.45
N GLN A 358 -15.72 13.18 10.42
CA GLN A 358 -16.81 14.12 10.18
C GLN A 358 -17.44 13.92 8.79
N VAL A 359 -16.63 13.81 7.74
CA VAL A 359 -17.07 13.60 6.36
C VAL A 359 -17.86 12.29 6.24
N PHE A 360 -17.36 11.19 6.79
CA PHE A 360 -18.02 9.89 6.70
C PHE A 360 -19.34 9.83 7.46
N ARG A 361 -19.40 10.41 8.68
CA ARG A 361 -20.65 10.52 9.43
C ARG A 361 -21.67 11.40 8.70
N THR A 362 -21.23 12.51 8.11
CA THR A 362 -22.08 13.36 7.29
C THR A 362 -22.61 12.59 6.07
N ALA A 363 -21.77 11.86 5.35
CA ALA A 363 -22.17 11.06 4.21
C ALA A 363 -23.21 9.99 4.58
N ARG A 364 -23.06 9.34 5.75
CA ARG A 364 -24.02 8.37 6.28
C ARG A 364 -25.34 9.02 6.66
N LYS A 365 -25.31 10.08 7.46
CA LYS A 365 -26.50 10.80 7.93
C LYS A 365 -27.32 11.40 6.78
N GLY A 366 -26.63 11.89 5.75
CA GLY A 366 -27.26 12.47 4.56
C GLY A 366 -27.59 11.46 3.47
N HIS A 367 -27.47 10.16 3.72
CA HIS A 367 -27.71 9.09 2.74
C HIS A 367 -27.02 9.35 1.38
N LEU A 368 -25.78 9.92 1.44
CA LEU A 368 -24.95 10.15 0.26
C LEU A 368 -24.29 8.84 -0.24
N VAL A 369 -24.22 7.85 0.62
CA VAL A 369 -23.71 6.51 0.32
C VAL A 369 -24.68 5.44 0.84
N PRO A 370 -24.84 4.30 0.13
CA PRO A 370 -25.58 3.15 0.64
C PRO A 370 -25.00 2.64 1.97
N PRO A 371 -25.84 2.07 2.87
CA PRO A 371 -25.37 1.55 4.16
C PRO A 371 -24.27 0.48 4.04
N GLU A 372 -24.32 -0.33 2.98
CA GLU A 372 -23.37 -1.41 2.69
C GLU A 372 -22.02 -0.93 2.15
N THR A 373 -21.92 0.27 1.59
CA THR A 373 -20.65 0.82 1.09
C THR A 373 -19.70 1.08 2.25
N GLU A 374 -18.55 0.46 2.24
CA GLU A 374 -17.51 0.66 3.26
C GLU A 374 -16.80 2.01 3.03
N LEU A 375 -16.75 2.85 4.06
CA LEU A 375 -15.95 4.08 4.08
C LEU A 375 -14.77 3.86 5.03
N GLN A 376 -13.54 3.96 4.53
CA GLN A 376 -12.34 3.73 5.32
C GLN A 376 -11.33 4.86 5.13
N HIS A 377 -10.76 5.34 6.22
CA HIS A 377 -9.61 6.22 6.22
C HIS A 377 -8.39 5.52 6.84
N ILE A 378 -7.29 5.50 6.12
CA ILE A 378 -5.99 5.08 6.63
C ILE A 378 -5.13 6.32 6.80
N GLY A 379 -4.98 6.77 8.04
CA GLY A 379 -4.13 7.90 8.39
C GLY A 379 -2.68 7.46 8.54
N PHE A 380 -1.81 7.82 7.58
CA PHE A 380 -0.40 7.47 7.67
C PHE A 380 0.39 8.42 8.59
N GLY A 381 1.43 7.87 9.22
CA GLY A 381 2.34 8.61 10.09
C GLY A 381 3.39 9.42 9.33
N THR A 382 4.24 10.12 10.04
CA THR A 382 5.26 11.03 9.49
C THR A 382 6.58 10.30 9.26
N MET A 383 7.25 10.60 8.14
CA MET A 383 8.66 10.27 7.93
C MET A 383 9.51 11.36 8.63
N ASN A 384 10.35 10.94 9.55
CA ASN A 384 11.18 11.82 10.36
C ASN A 384 12.66 11.67 9.99
N GLY A 385 13.44 12.71 10.23
CA GLY A 385 14.90 12.64 10.18
C GLY A 385 15.48 11.96 11.43
N LYS A 386 16.82 11.81 11.47
CA LYS A 386 17.55 11.23 12.63
C LYS A 386 17.34 12.03 13.93
N ASP A 387 16.93 13.29 13.82
CA ASP A 387 16.59 14.18 14.97
C ASP A 387 15.15 13.97 15.48
N GLY A 388 14.41 13.04 14.92
CA GLY A 388 13.01 12.74 15.28
C GLY A 388 11.99 13.78 14.82
N LYS A 389 12.40 14.79 14.05
CA LYS A 389 11.52 15.82 13.47
C LYS A 389 11.19 15.49 12.02
N PRO A 390 10.09 16.02 11.46
CA PRO A 390 9.77 15.84 10.05
C PRO A 390 10.98 16.16 9.17
N PHE A 391 11.24 15.29 8.22
CA PHE A 391 12.45 15.35 7.39
C PHE A 391 12.51 16.67 6.60
N LYS A 392 13.64 17.38 6.72
CA LYS A 392 13.87 18.68 6.09
C LYS A 392 15.23 18.70 5.37
N THR A 393 15.37 19.59 4.41
CA THR A 393 16.68 19.87 3.81
C THR A 393 17.62 20.50 4.84
N ARG A 394 18.93 20.44 4.59
CA ARG A 394 19.95 21.11 5.42
C ARG A 394 19.71 22.62 5.54
N ALA A 395 19.04 23.22 4.53
CA ALA A 395 18.67 24.64 4.53
C ALA A 395 17.32 24.93 5.22
N GLY A 396 16.67 23.92 5.84
CA GLY A 396 15.44 24.09 6.61
C GLY A 396 14.12 23.99 5.84
N GLY A 397 14.15 23.78 4.50
CA GLY A 397 12.98 23.57 3.65
C GLY A 397 12.53 22.10 3.62
N VAL A 398 11.35 21.85 3.04
CA VAL A 398 10.90 20.47 2.76
C VAL A 398 11.69 19.92 1.59
N MET A 399 12.25 18.70 1.73
CA MET A 399 13.04 18.07 0.66
C MET A 399 12.15 17.67 -0.51
N ARG A 400 12.55 18.02 -1.74
CA ARG A 400 11.91 17.56 -2.96
C ARG A 400 12.11 16.05 -3.11
N LEU A 401 11.07 15.37 -3.57
CA LEU A 401 11.11 13.93 -3.78
C LEU A 401 12.16 13.53 -4.82
N GLU A 402 12.25 14.27 -5.93
CA GLU A 402 13.24 14.04 -6.99
C GLU A 402 14.69 14.13 -6.45
N THR A 403 14.97 15.10 -5.59
CA THR A 403 16.30 15.23 -4.96
C THR A 403 16.62 14.03 -4.05
N LEU A 404 15.65 13.59 -3.24
CA LEU A 404 15.84 12.42 -2.41
C LEU A 404 16.16 11.17 -3.24
N ILE A 405 15.40 10.94 -4.30
CA ILE A 405 15.63 9.78 -5.19
C ILE A 405 17.03 9.89 -5.82
N ALA A 406 17.45 11.07 -6.30
CA ALA A 406 18.76 11.28 -6.89
C ALA A 406 19.89 11.01 -5.89
N ASP A 407 19.75 11.46 -4.64
CA ASP A 407 20.72 11.19 -3.56
C ASP A 407 20.86 9.68 -3.29
N ILE A 408 19.74 8.96 -3.24
CA ILE A 408 19.74 7.50 -3.04
C ILE A 408 20.38 6.80 -4.23
N VAL A 409 20.05 7.19 -5.47
CA VAL A 409 20.65 6.61 -6.69
C VAL A 409 22.15 6.82 -6.69
N THR A 410 22.62 8.02 -6.36
CA THR A 410 24.07 8.32 -6.27
C THR A 410 24.76 7.42 -5.25
N TYR A 411 24.21 7.33 -4.05
CA TYR A 411 24.75 6.47 -3.00
C TYR A 411 24.83 5.00 -3.42
N VAL A 412 23.76 4.48 -4.02
CA VAL A 412 23.71 3.08 -4.51
C VAL A 412 24.69 2.85 -5.66
N THR A 413 24.81 3.80 -6.59
CA THR A 413 25.77 3.75 -7.71
C THR A 413 27.20 3.58 -7.20
N ASP A 414 27.59 4.38 -6.20
CA ASP A 414 28.92 4.30 -5.61
C ASP A 414 29.17 2.93 -4.97
N LYS A 415 28.16 2.39 -4.27
CA LYS A 415 28.23 1.05 -3.66
C LYS A 415 28.35 -0.09 -4.66
N ILE A 416 27.64 -0.03 -5.79
CA ILE A 416 27.74 -1.03 -6.85
C ILE A 416 29.12 -0.97 -7.52
N ARG A 417 29.66 0.22 -7.76
CA ARG A 417 31.01 0.41 -8.35
C ARG A 417 32.12 -0.17 -7.48
N GLU A 418 32.01 -0.02 -6.15
CA GLU A 418 32.96 -0.62 -5.21
C GLU A 418 33.07 -2.14 -5.41
N ASN A 419 31.98 -2.82 -5.77
CA ASN A 419 31.90 -4.28 -5.90
C ASN A 419 32.15 -4.78 -7.34
N GLN A 420 32.19 -3.92 -8.36
CA GLN A 420 32.40 -4.25 -9.78
C GLN A 420 31.51 -5.38 -10.33
N ALA A 421 30.29 -5.53 -9.78
CA ALA A 421 29.40 -6.63 -10.08
C ALA A 421 28.50 -6.41 -11.31
N VAL A 422 28.36 -5.15 -11.76
CA VAL A 422 27.45 -4.73 -12.83
C VAL A 422 28.23 -4.05 -13.95
N PRO A 423 27.98 -4.38 -15.23
CA PRO A 423 28.54 -3.65 -16.37
C PRO A 423 28.18 -2.16 -16.35
N GLU A 424 29.08 -1.29 -16.84
CA GLU A 424 28.88 0.17 -16.77
C GLU A 424 27.65 0.65 -17.56
N ASP A 425 27.28 -0.03 -18.64
CA ASP A 425 26.08 0.25 -19.45
C ASP A 425 24.76 -0.14 -18.75
N GLU A 426 24.80 -1.05 -17.77
CA GLU A 426 23.66 -1.47 -16.94
C GLU A 426 23.60 -0.73 -15.58
N LEU A 427 24.65 0.00 -15.22
CA LEU A 427 24.86 0.54 -13.88
C LEU A 427 23.76 1.51 -13.44
N ASP A 428 23.42 2.49 -14.29
CA ASP A 428 22.40 3.50 -13.96
C ASP A 428 21.01 2.87 -13.75
N ALA A 429 20.60 1.97 -14.62
CA ALA A 429 19.32 1.29 -14.52
C ALA A 429 19.25 0.39 -13.27
N THR A 430 20.33 -0.34 -12.98
CA THR A 430 20.44 -1.19 -11.80
C THR A 430 20.44 -0.37 -10.51
N ALA A 431 21.23 0.71 -10.46
CA ALA A 431 21.27 1.59 -9.29
C ALA A 431 19.91 2.24 -9.00
N ARG A 432 19.21 2.68 -10.05
CA ARG A 432 17.87 3.24 -9.94
C ARG A 432 16.86 2.19 -9.40
N CYS A 433 16.90 0.97 -9.92
CA CYS A 433 16.06 -0.14 -9.47
C CYS A 433 16.28 -0.43 -7.98
N ILE A 434 17.52 -0.52 -7.54
CA ILE A 434 17.89 -0.76 -6.14
C ILE A 434 17.50 0.43 -5.24
N ALA A 435 17.68 1.67 -5.71
CA ALA A 435 17.30 2.87 -4.98
C ALA A 435 15.80 2.94 -4.73
N ILE A 436 14.98 2.62 -5.73
CA ILE A 436 13.51 2.57 -5.58
C ILE A 436 13.09 1.45 -4.62
N ALA A 437 13.71 0.28 -4.70
CA ALA A 437 13.47 -0.82 -3.77
C ALA A 437 13.83 -0.42 -2.32
N ALA A 438 14.99 0.23 -2.11
CA ALA A 438 15.42 0.72 -0.81
C ALA A 438 14.41 1.71 -0.22
N LEU A 439 13.96 2.67 -1.01
CA LEU A 439 13.01 3.70 -0.60
C LEU A 439 11.63 3.11 -0.27
N LYS A 440 11.06 2.33 -1.19
CA LYS A 440 9.71 1.76 -1.04
C LYS A 440 9.66 0.74 0.08
N TYR A 441 10.59 -0.20 0.11
CA TYR A 441 10.64 -1.21 1.16
C TYR A 441 10.91 -0.59 2.54
N GLY A 442 11.81 0.39 2.62
CA GLY A 442 12.12 1.09 3.85
C GLY A 442 10.91 1.77 4.48
N ASP A 443 10.01 2.35 3.67
CA ASP A 443 8.73 2.89 4.15
C ASP A 443 7.71 1.78 4.44
N LEU A 444 7.43 0.91 3.45
CA LEU A 444 6.36 -0.10 3.50
C LEU A 444 6.58 -1.17 4.58
N SER A 445 7.82 -1.39 5.04
CA SER A 445 8.12 -2.30 6.15
C SER A 445 7.64 -1.78 7.51
N ASN A 446 7.26 -0.50 7.59
CA ASN A 446 6.66 0.08 8.79
C ASN A 446 5.14 0.02 8.70
N LEU A 447 4.48 -0.13 9.86
CA LEU A 447 3.02 0.00 9.91
C LEU A 447 2.62 1.41 9.43
N ALA A 448 1.71 1.49 8.47
CA ALA A 448 1.32 2.75 7.82
C ALA A 448 1.01 3.87 8.82
N THR A 449 0.27 3.59 9.90
CA THR A 449 -0.14 4.57 10.91
C THR A 449 0.96 5.05 11.85
N LYS A 450 2.16 4.42 11.81
CA LYS A 450 3.30 4.78 12.67
C LYS A 450 4.22 5.79 12.00
N ASP A 451 4.79 6.67 12.83
CA ASP A 451 5.92 7.49 12.44
C ASP A 451 7.18 6.63 12.40
N TYR A 452 8.11 6.93 11.51
CA TYR A 452 9.38 6.24 11.44
C TYR A 452 10.53 7.20 11.12
N ILE A 453 11.77 6.77 11.38
CA ILE A 453 12.99 7.51 11.06
C ILE A 453 13.54 7.02 9.72
N PHE A 454 13.68 7.94 8.77
CA PHE A 454 14.36 7.69 7.52
C PHE A 454 15.88 7.70 7.73
N ASP A 455 16.53 6.62 7.36
CA ASP A 455 17.98 6.46 7.38
C ASP A 455 18.45 5.85 6.05
N LEU A 456 19.07 6.68 5.21
CA LEU A 456 19.52 6.28 3.88
C LEU A 456 20.49 5.09 3.92
N GLU A 457 21.50 5.14 4.80
CA GLU A 457 22.51 4.09 4.91
C GLU A 457 21.88 2.74 5.29
N ARG A 458 20.94 2.78 6.24
CA ARG A 458 20.18 1.61 6.68
C ARG A 458 19.29 1.05 5.57
N PHE A 459 18.57 1.92 4.84
CA PHE A 459 17.59 1.47 3.84
C PHE A 459 18.27 0.93 2.58
N ALA A 460 19.43 1.48 2.21
CA ALA A 460 20.23 1.05 1.07
C ALA A 460 21.24 -0.06 1.40
N ALA A 461 21.22 -0.60 2.64
CA ALA A 461 22.10 -1.71 3.02
C ALA A 461 21.69 -3.01 2.31
N PHE A 462 22.68 -3.80 1.91
CA PHE A 462 22.50 -5.11 1.27
C PHE A 462 22.31 -6.26 2.28
N GLU A 463 22.24 -5.93 3.55
CA GLU A 463 22.05 -6.85 4.67
C GLU A 463 20.92 -6.35 5.57
N GLY A 464 20.31 -7.27 6.32
CA GLY A 464 19.21 -6.95 7.21
C GLY A 464 17.86 -6.83 6.50
N ASN A 465 16.88 -6.22 7.16
CA ASN A 465 15.51 -6.08 6.66
C ASN A 465 15.38 -4.88 5.71
N THR A 466 15.81 -5.06 4.45
CA THR A 466 15.91 -4.00 3.44
C THR A 466 15.46 -4.48 2.07
N GLY A 467 15.04 -3.53 1.19
CA GLY A 467 14.74 -3.82 -0.21
C GLY A 467 15.93 -4.44 -0.96
N PRO A 468 17.14 -3.83 -0.91
CA PRO A 468 18.31 -4.38 -1.56
C PRO A 468 18.67 -5.83 -1.14
N TYR A 469 18.43 -6.21 0.12
CA TYR A 469 18.61 -7.59 0.58
C TYR A 469 17.67 -8.58 -0.14
N LEU A 470 16.40 -8.20 -0.33
CA LEU A 470 15.45 -9.03 -1.10
C LEU A 470 15.89 -9.17 -2.55
N LEU A 471 16.28 -8.06 -3.19
CA LEU A 471 16.75 -8.06 -4.57
C LEU A 471 17.99 -8.95 -4.72
N TYR A 472 18.94 -8.83 -3.81
CA TYR A 472 20.15 -9.66 -3.82
C TYR A 472 19.82 -11.17 -3.70
N THR A 473 18.84 -11.52 -2.87
CA THR A 473 18.38 -12.92 -2.75
C THR A 473 17.77 -13.41 -4.06
N ILE A 474 16.92 -12.60 -4.71
CA ILE A 474 16.30 -12.93 -6.00
C ILE A 474 17.37 -13.10 -7.10
N VAL A 475 18.31 -12.16 -7.22
CA VAL A 475 19.39 -12.19 -8.22
C VAL A 475 20.30 -13.40 -8.00
N ARG A 476 20.59 -13.75 -6.75
CA ARG A 476 21.33 -14.98 -6.42
C ARG A 476 20.63 -16.22 -6.94
N ILE A 477 19.30 -16.34 -6.73
CA ILE A 477 18.52 -17.47 -7.25
C ILE A 477 18.55 -17.48 -8.78
N LYS A 478 18.35 -16.34 -9.43
CA LYS A 478 18.46 -16.20 -10.90
C LYS A 478 19.82 -16.71 -11.41
N SER A 479 20.91 -16.35 -10.74
CA SER A 479 22.26 -16.79 -11.11
C SER A 479 22.43 -18.33 -10.97
N ILE A 480 21.88 -18.94 -9.91
CA ILE A 480 21.94 -20.41 -9.72
C ILE A 480 21.16 -21.12 -10.83
N LEU A 481 19.94 -20.68 -11.10
CA LEU A 481 19.08 -21.28 -12.14
C LEU A 481 19.73 -21.17 -13.53
N ASN A 482 20.31 -20.02 -13.88
CA ASN A 482 21.00 -19.81 -15.15
C ASN A 482 22.20 -20.75 -15.34
N ARG A 483 22.96 -21.03 -14.28
CA ARG A 483 24.08 -22.00 -14.31
C ARG A 483 23.63 -23.45 -14.46
N CYS A 484 22.37 -23.74 -14.17
CA CYS A 484 21.77 -25.08 -14.34
C CYS A 484 20.98 -25.23 -15.66
N GLY A 485 21.18 -24.34 -16.62
CA GLY A 485 20.54 -24.40 -17.92
C GLY A 485 19.23 -23.61 -18.02
N GLY A 486 18.97 -22.71 -17.06
CA GLY A 486 17.81 -21.81 -17.08
C GLY A 486 16.55 -22.39 -16.44
N GLU A 487 15.39 -22.09 -17.03
CA GLU A 487 14.07 -22.46 -16.51
C GLU A 487 13.71 -23.93 -16.87
N GLY A 488 14.05 -24.85 -15.98
CA GLY A 488 13.67 -26.26 -16.13
C GLY A 488 12.27 -26.58 -15.56
N ASN A 489 11.65 -27.64 -16.04
CA ASN A 489 10.41 -28.16 -15.45
C ASN A 489 10.73 -29.22 -14.39
N TRP A 490 11.24 -28.78 -13.24
CA TRP A 490 11.54 -29.63 -12.10
C TRP A 490 10.34 -29.80 -11.19
N ALA A 491 10.12 -31.03 -10.70
CA ALA A 491 9.06 -31.33 -9.71
C ALA A 491 9.54 -31.06 -8.28
N MET A 492 8.64 -30.64 -7.43
CA MET A 492 8.91 -30.46 -6.00
C MET A 492 9.22 -31.82 -5.35
N ALA A 493 10.32 -31.87 -4.59
CA ALA A 493 10.72 -33.05 -3.85
C ALA A 493 10.47 -32.91 -2.34
N PRO A 494 10.22 -34.02 -1.61
CA PRO A 494 10.22 -34.01 -0.15
C PRO A 494 11.52 -33.43 0.38
N ALA A 495 11.43 -32.61 1.44
CA ALA A 495 12.61 -32.06 2.09
C ALA A 495 13.49 -33.17 2.69
N ASP A 496 14.79 -33.08 2.46
CA ASP A 496 15.81 -34.01 2.95
C ASP A 496 16.74 -33.39 3.99
N SER A 497 16.49 -32.13 4.35
CA SER A 497 17.21 -31.40 5.40
C SER A 497 16.25 -30.45 6.15
N GLU A 498 16.66 -30.01 7.35
CA GLU A 498 15.87 -29.07 8.15
C GLU A 498 15.74 -27.72 7.46
N SER A 499 16.78 -27.23 6.78
CA SER A 499 16.71 -25.97 6.05
C SER A 499 15.81 -26.05 4.81
N ALA A 500 15.82 -27.18 4.09
CA ALA A 500 14.88 -27.41 2.99
C ALA A 500 13.43 -27.43 3.48
N LYS A 501 13.18 -28.12 4.61
CA LYS A 501 11.85 -28.19 5.21
C LYS A 501 11.37 -26.83 5.72
N ALA A 502 12.25 -26.06 6.38
CA ALA A 502 11.94 -24.72 6.84
C ALA A 502 11.56 -23.79 5.67
N LEU A 503 12.29 -23.86 4.55
CA LEU A 503 11.96 -23.10 3.34
C LEU A 503 10.62 -23.55 2.73
N GLN A 504 10.34 -24.86 2.71
CA GLN A 504 9.05 -25.39 2.25
C GLN A 504 7.87 -24.91 3.12
N LEU A 505 8.03 -24.89 4.44
CA LEU A 505 7.02 -24.41 5.38
C LEU A 505 6.78 -22.91 5.21
N GLU A 506 7.85 -22.13 5.04
CA GLU A 506 7.73 -20.68 4.81
C GLU A 506 6.98 -20.38 3.51
N LEU A 507 7.30 -21.07 2.43
CA LEU A 507 6.56 -20.94 1.16
C LEU A 507 5.07 -21.25 1.30
N ALA A 508 4.72 -22.28 2.06
CA ALA A 508 3.34 -22.69 2.27
C ALA A 508 2.50 -21.64 3.05
N GLN A 509 3.14 -20.70 3.75
CA GLN A 509 2.48 -19.60 4.48
C GLN A 509 2.15 -18.40 3.60
N MET A 510 2.65 -18.32 2.37
CA MET A 510 2.44 -17.17 1.49
C MET A 510 0.95 -16.78 1.32
N PRO A 511 0.02 -17.72 1.05
CA PRO A 511 -1.40 -17.36 0.91
C PRO A 511 -2.00 -16.74 2.18
N ASP A 512 -1.54 -17.14 3.36
CA ASP A 512 -1.99 -16.59 4.63
C ASP A 512 -1.49 -15.17 4.84
N ALA A 513 -0.20 -14.92 4.56
CA ALA A 513 0.41 -13.60 4.66
C ALA A 513 -0.25 -12.60 3.70
N LEU A 514 -0.45 -12.99 2.44
CA LEU A 514 -1.10 -12.14 1.45
C LEU A 514 -2.57 -11.86 1.81
N GLN A 515 -3.32 -12.85 2.31
CA GLN A 515 -4.69 -12.64 2.74
C GLN A 515 -4.78 -11.72 3.96
N MET A 516 -3.83 -11.79 4.89
CA MET A 516 -3.74 -10.86 6.01
C MET A 516 -3.47 -9.44 5.51
N ALA A 517 -2.51 -9.27 4.60
CA ALA A 517 -2.21 -7.97 3.99
C ALA A 517 -3.42 -7.36 3.26
N TYR A 518 -4.19 -8.18 2.53
CA TYR A 518 -5.42 -7.79 1.85
C TYR A 518 -6.51 -7.34 2.82
N ARG A 519 -6.81 -8.18 3.84
CA ARG A 519 -7.84 -7.90 4.84
C ARG A 519 -7.56 -6.60 5.61
N ASP A 520 -6.31 -6.41 6.00
CA ASP A 520 -5.90 -5.33 6.89
C ASP A 520 -5.38 -4.10 6.13
N SER A 521 -5.35 -4.14 4.77
CA SER A 521 -4.76 -3.10 3.91
C SER A 521 -3.33 -2.76 4.36
N ALA A 522 -2.51 -3.79 4.62
CA ALA A 522 -1.26 -3.70 5.36
C ALA A 522 -0.05 -4.23 4.58
N PRO A 523 0.58 -3.41 3.71
CA PRO A 523 1.78 -3.81 2.95
C PRO A 523 2.94 -4.30 3.83
N ASN A 524 3.06 -3.81 5.06
CA ASN A 524 4.09 -4.25 6.01
C ASN A 524 4.04 -5.75 6.32
N VAL A 525 2.89 -6.39 6.20
CA VAL A 525 2.75 -7.85 6.35
C VAL A 525 3.48 -8.58 5.23
N ILE A 526 3.39 -8.07 3.98
CA ILE A 526 4.14 -8.62 2.84
C ILE A 526 5.64 -8.41 3.03
N CYS A 527 6.05 -7.23 3.51
CA CYS A 527 7.47 -6.97 3.81
C CYS A 527 8.02 -7.96 4.84
N ALA A 528 7.30 -8.19 5.93
CA ALA A 528 7.70 -9.15 6.96
C ALA A 528 7.82 -10.56 6.40
N TYR A 529 6.81 -11.02 5.66
CA TYR A 529 6.83 -12.35 5.03
C TYR A 529 8.00 -12.49 4.03
N ALA A 530 8.20 -11.52 3.15
CA ALA A 530 9.27 -11.55 2.15
C ALA A 530 10.66 -11.60 2.80
N TYR A 531 10.86 -10.92 3.92
CA TYR A 531 12.11 -10.95 4.68
C TYR A 531 12.36 -12.33 5.29
N GLU A 532 11.37 -12.95 5.93
CA GLU A 532 11.49 -14.31 6.49
C GLU A 532 11.75 -15.34 5.39
N LEU A 533 11.03 -15.25 4.26
CA LEU A 533 11.25 -16.10 3.11
C LEU A 533 12.68 -15.96 2.55
N ALA A 534 13.18 -14.73 2.38
CA ALA A 534 14.54 -14.48 1.94
C ALA A 534 15.57 -15.04 2.93
N GLY A 535 15.31 -14.94 4.23
CA GLY A 535 16.12 -15.55 5.29
C GLY A 535 16.18 -17.07 5.18
N ALA A 536 15.02 -17.71 4.94
CA ALA A 536 14.94 -19.17 4.75
C ALA A 536 15.69 -19.62 3.48
N VAL A 537 15.56 -18.88 2.36
CA VAL A 537 16.32 -19.11 1.12
C VAL A 537 17.82 -19.04 1.37
N ASN A 538 18.29 -17.99 2.04
CA ASN A 538 19.71 -17.80 2.29
C ASN A 538 20.27 -18.89 3.21
N ARG A 539 19.53 -19.32 4.23
CA ARG A 539 19.92 -20.45 5.09
C ARG A 539 20.04 -21.75 4.28
N PHE A 540 19.03 -22.08 3.48
CA PHE A 540 19.05 -23.24 2.61
C PHE A 540 20.23 -23.21 1.65
N TYR A 541 20.52 -22.06 1.02
CA TYR A 541 21.66 -21.88 0.12
C TYR A 541 23.01 -22.12 0.81
N HIS A 542 23.19 -21.64 2.03
CA HIS A 542 24.45 -21.81 2.77
C HIS A 542 24.68 -23.25 3.21
N GLU A 543 23.63 -23.99 3.54
CA GLU A 543 23.70 -25.37 4.03
C GLU A 543 23.68 -26.41 2.90
N THR A 544 23.27 -26.03 1.67
CA THR A 544 23.04 -26.95 0.56
C THR A 544 23.94 -26.66 -0.64
N ARG A 545 24.69 -27.64 -1.10
CA ARG A 545 25.54 -27.51 -2.30
C ARG A 545 24.74 -27.73 -3.58
N ILE A 546 23.80 -26.87 -3.90
CA ILE A 546 22.83 -27.03 -5.00
C ILE A 546 23.51 -27.31 -6.34
N LEU A 547 24.53 -26.54 -6.71
CA LEU A 547 25.24 -26.68 -8.00
C LEU A 547 26.15 -27.93 -8.03
N ALA A 548 26.64 -28.38 -6.90
CA ALA A 548 27.56 -29.50 -6.77
C ALA A 548 26.86 -30.79 -6.31
N GLU A 549 25.54 -30.85 -6.24
CA GLU A 549 24.78 -32.04 -5.91
C GLU A 549 24.97 -33.10 -7.01
N PRO A 550 25.57 -34.27 -6.70
CA PRO A 550 25.82 -35.31 -7.68
C PRO A 550 24.56 -36.07 -8.10
N ASP A 551 23.58 -36.18 -7.22
CA ASP A 551 22.29 -36.80 -7.54
C ASP A 551 21.43 -35.80 -8.32
N LYS A 552 21.20 -36.09 -9.60
CA LYS A 552 20.43 -35.22 -10.50
C LYS A 552 18.96 -35.09 -10.13
N GLN A 553 18.35 -36.11 -9.53
CA GLN A 553 16.97 -36.05 -9.08
C GLN A 553 16.86 -35.15 -7.83
N LYS A 554 17.80 -35.28 -6.92
CA LYS A 554 17.87 -34.44 -5.73
C LYS A 554 18.16 -32.99 -6.10
N GLN A 555 19.13 -32.76 -7.02
CA GLN A 555 19.43 -31.45 -7.56
C GLN A 555 18.18 -30.80 -8.20
N ALA A 556 17.40 -31.56 -8.97
CA ALA A 556 16.16 -31.10 -9.57
C ALA A 556 15.12 -30.65 -8.53
N GLY A 557 15.00 -31.39 -7.40
CA GLY A 557 14.17 -30.98 -6.27
C GLY A 557 14.58 -29.66 -5.64
N TYR A 558 15.88 -29.43 -5.47
CA TYR A 558 16.42 -28.17 -4.96
C TYR A 558 16.16 -26.99 -5.92
N LEU A 559 16.31 -27.22 -7.22
CA LEU A 559 16.04 -26.22 -8.25
C LEU A 559 14.55 -25.86 -8.31
N ALA A 560 13.66 -26.84 -8.16
CA ALA A 560 12.22 -26.60 -8.05
C ALA A 560 11.90 -25.72 -6.85
N LEU A 561 12.50 -25.99 -5.70
CA LEU A 561 12.28 -25.27 -4.45
C LEU A 561 12.71 -23.81 -4.54
N ILE A 562 13.96 -23.55 -4.98
CA ILE A 562 14.44 -22.16 -5.11
C ILE A 562 13.73 -21.38 -6.23
N ARG A 563 13.29 -22.06 -7.30
CA ARG A 563 12.49 -21.44 -8.36
C ARG A 563 11.13 -20.98 -7.83
N LEU A 564 10.46 -21.80 -7.01
CA LEU A 564 9.22 -21.40 -6.35
C LEU A 564 9.46 -20.23 -5.40
N ALA A 565 10.55 -20.27 -4.63
CA ALA A 565 10.94 -19.18 -3.73
C ALA A 565 11.20 -17.86 -4.48
N ARG A 566 11.85 -17.91 -5.66
CA ARG A 566 12.03 -16.74 -6.52
C ARG A 566 10.69 -16.16 -6.94
N ARG A 567 9.77 -16.98 -7.48
CA ARG A 567 8.44 -16.52 -7.88
C ARG A 567 7.69 -15.88 -6.72
N ALA A 568 7.75 -16.47 -5.53
CA ALA A 568 7.11 -15.93 -4.34
C ALA A 568 7.69 -14.57 -3.93
N LEU A 569 9.02 -14.42 -3.95
CA LEU A 569 9.69 -13.14 -3.68
C LEU A 569 9.38 -12.09 -4.75
N GLU A 570 9.42 -12.46 -6.04
CA GLU A 570 9.08 -11.57 -7.16
C GLU A 570 7.63 -11.09 -7.06
N GLU A 571 6.68 -11.95 -6.67
CA GLU A 571 5.30 -11.58 -6.42
C GLU A 571 5.17 -10.60 -5.24
N CYS A 572 5.87 -10.86 -4.14
CA CYS A 572 5.88 -9.95 -3.00
C CYS A 572 6.38 -8.56 -3.37
N ILE A 573 7.51 -8.46 -4.09
CA ILE A 573 8.06 -7.15 -4.48
C ILE A 573 7.22 -6.44 -5.53
N ASP A 574 6.54 -7.17 -6.43
CA ASP A 574 5.58 -6.56 -7.35
C ASP A 574 4.38 -5.96 -6.60
N LEU A 575 3.81 -6.66 -5.62
CA LEU A 575 2.76 -6.14 -4.75
C LEU A 575 3.22 -4.92 -3.93
N LEU A 576 4.50 -4.80 -3.63
CA LEU A 576 5.10 -3.63 -3.01
C LEU A 576 5.49 -2.53 -4.03
N GLY A 577 5.33 -2.80 -5.32
CA GLY A 577 5.49 -1.83 -6.40
C GLY A 577 6.93 -1.59 -6.86
N PHE A 578 7.84 -2.56 -6.71
CA PHE A 578 9.19 -2.51 -7.28
C PHE A 578 9.58 -3.85 -7.91
N SER A 579 10.69 -3.89 -8.62
CA SER A 579 11.15 -5.06 -9.36
C SER A 579 12.60 -5.39 -9.04
N ALA A 580 13.05 -6.58 -9.43
CA ALA A 580 14.45 -7.01 -9.27
C ALA A 580 15.21 -6.87 -10.59
N PRO A 581 16.48 -6.38 -10.57
CA PRO A 581 17.34 -6.38 -11.73
C PRO A 581 17.76 -7.81 -12.08
N ASP A 582 18.40 -7.97 -13.24
CA ASP A 582 18.93 -9.27 -13.64
C ASP A 582 20.28 -9.57 -13.00
N ARG A 583 21.04 -8.53 -12.67
CA ARG A 583 22.37 -8.60 -12.02
C ARG A 583 22.49 -7.53 -10.95
N MET A 584 23.31 -7.83 -9.96
CA MET A 584 23.51 -6.94 -8.82
C MET A 584 24.87 -7.19 -8.15
#